data_43b5f9e3cce7732f52a49388de5138dd
#
_entry.id   43b5f9e3cce7732f52a49388de5138dd
#
_cell.length_a   1.000
_cell.length_b   1.000
_cell.length_c   1.000
_cell.angle_alpha   90.00
_cell.angle_beta   90.00
_cell.angle_gamma   90.00
#
_symmetry.space_group_name_H-M   'P 1'
#
loop_
_entity.id
_entity.type
_entity.pdbx_description
1 polymer ?
#
loop_
_entity_poly.entity_id
_entity_poly.type
_entity_poly.pdbx_seq_one_letter_code
_entity_poly.pdbx_strand_id
1 'polypeptide(L)'
;QLEEQTINFAEAMEEGRTSKFAKELRKILNARGLKDTGVIVSNDILSTTVLKEQDGQIAFDPRITRATTEEGAVEGEYDKNTDIIFLSLNAVNPDGNATDAEIQTRLNKILDHEMIHALRAKDLITENEYRYLKNLVKNRRVPQAVDAQAFEQKETFYTRSKRINSGLAKLGASANKVEEIYIEEAIAELFRTREV
;
A
#
# COMPACT_ATOMS: atom_id res chain seq x y z
N GLN A 1 4.43 -24.14 -25.62
CA GLN A 1 5.83 -23.67 -25.78
C GLN A 1 5.93 -22.20 -26.26
N LEU A 2 5.05 -21.75 -27.17
CA LEU A 2 5.05 -20.35 -27.64
C LEU A 2 4.49 -19.38 -26.58
N GLU A 3 3.49 -19.78 -25.81
CA GLU A 3 2.93 -18.96 -24.72
C GLU A 3 3.91 -18.79 -23.56
N GLU A 4 4.62 -19.85 -23.15
CA GLU A 4 5.66 -19.77 -22.12
C GLU A 4 6.84 -18.87 -22.54
N GLN A 5 7.27 -18.93 -23.80
CA GLN A 5 8.34 -18.05 -24.31
C GLN A 5 7.90 -16.59 -24.39
N THR A 6 6.65 -16.31 -24.68
CA THR A 6 6.12 -14.94 -24.74
C THR A 6 6.00 -14.33 -23.35
N ILE A 7 5.59 -15.12 -22.36
CA ILE A 7 5.52 -14.69 -20.96
C ILE A 7 6.93 -14.38 -20.43
N ASN A 8 7.92 -15.26 -20.65
CA ASN A 8 9.31 -15.05 -20.22
C ASN A 8 9.97 -13.82 -20.87
N PHE A 9 9.63 -13.51 -22.11
CA PHE A 9 10.15 -12.32 -22.79
C PHE A 9 9.51 -11.03 -22.28
N ALA A 10 8.21 -11.04 -22.01
CA ALA A 10 7.51 -9.93 -21.39
C ALA A 10 8.02 -9.68 -19.96
N GLU A 11 8.21 -10.72 -19.15
CA GLU A 11 8.78 -10.66 -17.81
C GLU A 11 10.21 -10.09 -17.83
N ALA A 12 11.07 -10.52 -18.76
CA ALA A 12 12.43 -10.00 -18.88
C ALA A 12 12.47 -8.52 -19.29
N MET A 13 11.54 -8.07 -20.12
CA MET A 13 11.41 -6.65 -20.46
C MET A 13 10.85 -5.82 -19.30
N GLU A 14 9.94 -6.38 -18.51
CA GLU A 14 9.44 -5.77 -17.27
C GLU A 14 10.54 -5.64 -16.22
N GLU A 15 11.35 -6.69 -16.00
CA GLU A 15 12.48 -6.64 -15.07
C GLU A 15 13.46 -5.50 -15.40
N GLY A 16 13.76 -5.27 -16.66
CA GLY A 16 14.62 -4.17 -17.09
C GLY A 16 14.01 -2.79 -16.79
N ARG A 17 12.70 -2.62 -16.97
CA ARG A 17 11.99 -1.37 -16.72
C ARG A 17 11.79 -1.10 -15.23
N THR A 18 11.45 -2.12 -14.46
CA THR A 18 11.13 -2.01 -13.03
C THR A 18 12.37 -1.99 -12.12
N SER A 19 13.48 -2.62 -12.56
CA SER A 19 14.70 -2.76 -11.76
C SER A 19 15.34 -1.41 -11.39
N LYS A 20 15.22 -0.41 -12.27
CA LYS A 20 15.69 0.95 -12.02
C LYS A 20 14.97 1.59 -10.83
N PHE A 21 13.65 1.49 -10.78
CA PHE A 21 12.84 2.00 -9.68
C PHE A 21 13.10 1.22 -8.40
N ALA A 22 13.12 -0.10 -8.47
CA ALA A 22 13.38 -0.98 -7.33
C ALA A 22 14.74 -0.70 -6.69
N LYS A 23 15.76 -0.38 -7.48
CA LYS A 23 17.09 -0.04 -6.98
C LYS A 23 17.11 1.24 -6.14
N GLU A 24 16.39 2.28 -6.55
CA GLU A 24 16.28 3.51 -5.77
C GLU A 24 15.44 3.30 -4.49
N LEU A 25 14.35 2.54 -4.57
CA LEU A 25 13.53 2.17 -3.41
C LEU A 25 14.33 1.35 -2.40
N ARG A 26 15.21 0.46 -2.86
CA ARG A 26 16.13 -0.31 -2.00
C ARG A 26 17.07 0.58 -1.20
N LYS A 27 17.58 1.65 -1.80
CA LYS A 27 18.42 2.62 -1.09
C LYS A 27 17.66 3.29 0.05
N ILE A 28 16.39 3.65 -0.18
CA ILE A 28 15.53 4.28 0.84
C ILE A 28 15.29 3.30 2.00
N LEU A 29 14.92 2.05 1.71
CA LEU A 29 14.73 1.02 2.73
C LEU A 29 15.99 0.78 3.56
N ASN A 30 17.15 0.70 2.92
CA ASN A 30 18.43 0.53 3.60
C ASN A 30 18.75 1.71 4.53
N ALA A 31 18.51 2.94 4.08
CA ALA A 31 18.72 4.15 4.87
C ALA A 31 17.78 4.23 6.10
N ARG A 32 16.62 3.58 6.03
CA ARG A 32 15.62 3.52 7.09
C ARG A 32 15.76 2.29 8.02
N GLY A 33 16.81 1.49 7.85
CA GLY A 33 17.07 0.31 8.67
C GLY A 33 16.30 -0.95 8.27
N LEU A 34 15.58 -0.93 7.14
CA LEU A 34 14.83 -2.06 6.59
C LEU A 34 15.66 -2.82 5.53
N LYS A 35 16.87 -3.22 5.90
CA LYS A 35 17.82 -3.86 4.97
C LYS A 35 17.35 -5.23 4.46
N ASP A 36 16.62 -5.96 5.31
CA ASP A 36 16.16 -7.32 5.01
C ASP A 36 14.77 -7.35 4.36
N THR A 37 14.04 -6.23 4.39
CA THR A 37 12.72 -6.14 3.76
C THR A 37 12.87 -6.08 2.25
N GLY A 38 12.19 -6.99 1.53
CA GLY A 38 12.17 -7.02 0.07
C GLY A 38 11.37 -5.87 -0.52
N VAL A 39 11.68 -5.50 -1.76
CA VAL A 39 10.86 -4.59 -2.56
C VAL A 39 10.76 -5.12 -3.99
N ILE A 40 9.53 -5.23 -4.47
CA ILE A 40 9.21 -5.68 -5.83
C ILE A 40 8.33 -4.61 -6.48
N VAL A 41 8.75 -4.16 -7.64
CA VAL A 41 7.96 -3.27 -8.49
C VAL A 41 7.48 -4.08 -9.69
N SER A 42 6.15 -4.15 -9.85
CA SER A 42 5.50 -4.87 -10.96
C SER A 42 4.48 -3.96 -11.64
N ASN A 43 3.97 -4.37 -12.78
CA ASN A 43 2.92 -3.60 -13.46
C ASN A 43 1.67 -3.51 -12.59
N ASP A 44 1.23 -4.63 -12.03
CA ASP A 44 0.05 -4.70 -11.15
C ASP A 44 0.34 -5.57 -9.94
N ILE A 45 -0.33 -5.27 -8.84
CA ILE A 45 -0.45 -6.19 -7.71
C ILE A 45 -1.66 -7.08 -8.00
N LEU A 46 -1.45 -8.39 -7.98
CA LEU A 46 -2.45 -9.37 -8.33
C LEU A 46 -3.05 -10.00 -7.07
N SER A 47 -4.37 -10.06 -7.01
CA SER A 47 -5.06 -10.87 -6.00
C SER A 47 -5.28 -12.27 -6.57
N THR A 48 -4.80 -13.27 -5.83
CA THR A 48 -4.95 -14.69 -6.19
C THR A 48 -6.23 -15.32 -5.64
N THR A 49 -6.99 -14.57 -4.86
CA THR A 49 -8.17 -15.11 -4.16
C THR A 49 -9.35 -14.17 -4.32
N VAL A 50 -10.33 -14.58 -5.11
CA VAL A 50 -11.64 -13.95 -5.14
C VAL A 50 -12.58 -14.79 -4.30
N LEU A 51 -13.07 -14.23 -3.18
CA LEU A 51 -14.12 -14.85 -2.39
C LEU A 51 -15.45 -14.64 -3.13
N LYS A 52 -16.07 -15.72 -3.59
CA LYS A 52 -17.45 -15.70 -4.10
C LYS A 52 -18.35 -16.38 -3.10
N GLU A 53 -19.41 -15.71 -2.73
CA GLU A 53 -20.52 -16.35 -2.04
C GLU A 53 -21.40 -17.04 -3.09
N GLN A 54 -21.43 -18.35 -3.07
CA GLN A 54 -22.29 -19.17 -3.91
C GLN A 54 -23.07 -20.13 -3.00
N ASP A 55 -24.40 -19.99 -3.02
CA ASP A 55 -25.34 -20.83 -2.23
C ASP A 55 -25.06 -20.83 -0.71
N GLY A 56 -24.68 -19.70 -0.15
CA GLY A 56 -24.37 -19.55 1.28
C GLY A 56 -23.04 -20.18 1.71
N GLN A 57 -22.23 -20.62 0.75
CA GLN A 57 -20.86 -21.09 0.99
C GLN A 57 -19.84 -20.16 0.35
N ILE A 58 -18.75 -19.92 1.06
CA ILE A 58 -17.62 -19.15 0.53
C ILE A 58 -16.81 -20.10 -0.37
N ALA A 59 -16.88 -19.85 -1.68
CA ALA A 59 -16.06 -20.54 -2.66
C ALA A 59 -14.84 -19.70 -3.05
N PHE A 60 -13.69 -20.36 -3.19
CA PHE A 60 -12.48 -19.73 -3.72
C PHE A 60 -12.50 -19.84 -5.24
N ASP A 61 -12.53 -18.70 -5.93
CA ASP A 61 -12.30 -18.66 -7.38
C ASP A 61 -10.81 -18.33 -7.60
N PRO A 62 -10.01 -19.25 -8.16
CA PRO A 62 -8.57 -19.07 -8.34
C PRO A 62 -8.24 -18.15 -9.52
N ARG A 63 -9.07 -17.15 -9.82
CA ARG A 63 -8.75 -16.16 -10.86
C ARG A 63 -7.69 -15.20 -10.35
N ILE A 64 -6.61 -15.09 -11.09
CA ILE A 64 -5.64 -14.02 -10.91
C ILE A 64 -6.28 -12.75 -11.45
N THR A 65 -6.65 -11.83 -10.57
CA THR A 65 -7.21 -10.54 -10.91
C THR A 65 -6.35 -9.42 -10.36
N ARG A 66 -6.38 -8.27 -11.00
CA ARG A 66 -5.77 -7.06 -10.46
C ARG A 66 -6.39 -6.76 -9.09
N ALA A 67 -5.55 -6.57 -8.08
CA ALA A 67 -6.02 -6.18 -6.77
C ALA A 67 -6.61 -4.75 -6.82
N THR A 68 -7.84 -4.61 -6.35
CA THR A 68 -8.56 -3.34 -6.32
C THR A 68 -9.17 -3.10 -4.95
N THR A 69 -9.27 -1.84 -4.57
CA THR A 69 -10.03 -1.34 -3.42
C THR A 69 -11.24 -0.56 -3.92
N GLU A 70 -12.09 -0.07 -3.02
CA GLU A 70 -13.19 0.85 -3.38
C GLU A 70 -12.68 2.14 -4.04
N GLU A 71 -11.43 2.52 -3.80
CA GLU A 71 -10.79 3.73 -4.35
C GLU A 71 -10.05 3.48 -5.67
N GLY A 72 -9.91 2.24 -6.11
CA GLY A 72 -9.25 1.88 -7.37
C GLY A 72 -8.22 0.76 -7.23
N ALA A 73 -7.22 0.76 -8.10
CA ALA A 73 -6.16 -0.25 -8.06
C ALA A 73 -5.27 -0.10 -6.83
N VAL A 74 -4.89 -1.23 -6.23
CA VAL A 74 -3.92 -1.24 -5.12
C VAL A 74 -2.58 -0.73 -5.62
N GLU A 75 -2.09 0.35 -5.01
CA GLU A 75 -0.83 1.00 -5.37
C GLU A 75 0.37 0.32 -4.73
N GLY A 76 0.22 -0.15 -3.50
CA GLY A 76 1.25 -0.84 -2.73
C GLY A 76 0.65 -1.83 -1.73
N GLU A 77 1.46 -2.76 -1.28
CA GLU A 77 1.11 -3.75 -0.26
C GLU A 77 2.37 -4.26 0.46
N TYR A 78 2.34 -4.28 1.77
CA TYR A 78 3.35 -4.99 2.56
C TYR A 78 2.84 -6.37 2.98
N ASP A 79 3.50 -7.41 2.52
CA ASP A 79 3.24 -8.78 2.97
C ASP A 79 4.17 -9.15 4.14
N LYS A 80 3.58 -9.24 5.33
CA LYS A 80 4.30 -9.59 6.56
C LYS A 80 4.83 -11.04 6.57
N ASN A 81 4.26 -11.93 5.78
CA ASN A 81 4.67 -13.35 5.75
C ASN A 81 5.96 -13.53 4.97
N THR A 82 6.17 -12.74 3.92
CA THR A 82 7.37 -12.78 3.08
C THR A 82 8.34 -11.64 3.38
N ASP A 83 7.93 -10.63 4.18
CA ASP A 83 8.68 -9.40 4.43
C ASP A 83 9.05 -8.67 3.13
N ILE A 84 8.06 -8.54 2.24
CA ILE A 84 8.21 -7.90 0.93
C ILE A 84 7.18 -6.77 0.79
N ILE A 85 7.63 -5.63 0.27
CA ILE A 85 6.78 -4.54 -0.19
C ILE A 85 6.60 -4.67 -1.70
N PHE A 86 5.35 -4.78 -2.13
CA PHE A 86 4.95 -4.80 -3.54
C PHE A 86 4.44 -3.43 -3.94
N LEU A 87 4.85 -2.94 -5.12
CA LEU A 87 4.42 -1.65 -5.66
C LEU A 87 3.97 -1.80 -7.12
N SER A 88 2.87 -1.14 -7.48
CA SER A 88 2.24 -1.22 -8.80
C SER A 88 2.58 -0.01 -9.67
N LEU A 89 3.22 -0.23 -10.82
CA LEU A 89 3.48 0.82 -11.81
C LEU A 89 2.20 1.35 -12.46
N ASN A 90 1.27 0.47 -12.81
CA ASN A 90 0.02 0.88 -13.48
C ASN A 90 -0.87 1.70 -12.54
N ALA A 91 -0.84 1.43 -11.24
CA ALA A 91 -1.60 2.22 -10.27
C ALA A 91 -1.05 3.64 -10.11
N VAL A 92 0.28 3.83 -10.18
CA VAL A 92 0.92 5.15 -10.07
C VAL A 92 1.02 5.90 -11.39
N ASN A 93 0.83 5.21 -12.51
CA ASN A 93 0.89 5.78 -13.86
C ASN A 93 -0.23 5.20 -14.74
N PRO A 94 -1.51 5.40 -14.37
CA PRO A 94 -2.65 4.76 -15.04
C PRO A 94 -2.79 5.15 -16.51
N ASP A 95 -2.39 6.38 -16.86
CA ASP A 95 -2.49 6.91 -18.21
C ASP A 95 -1.25 6.66 -19.07
N GLY A 96 -0.19 6.08 -18.49
CA GLY A 96 1.07 5.83 -19.19
C GLY A 96 1.89 7.09 -19.53
N ASN A 97 1.49 8.27 -19.07
CA ASN A 97 2.05 9.56 -19.48
C ASN A 97 3.07 10.15 -18.49
N ALA A 98 3.24 9.57 -17.30
CA ALA A 98 4.17 10.07 -16.31
C ALA A 98 5.63 9.81 -16.71
N THR A 99 6.49 10.79 -16.42
CA THR A 99 7.93 10.65 -16.58
C THR A 99 8.50 9.69 -15.52
N ASP A 100 9.69 9.15 -15.76
CA ASP A 100 10.39 8.30 -14.78
C ASP A 100 10.58 8.99 -13.42
N ALA A 101 10.85 10.30 -13.44
CA ALA A 101 11.00 11.08 -12.20
C ALA A 101 9.67 11.20 -11.43
N GLU A 102 8.56 11.41 -12.11
CA GLU A 102 7.22 11.45 -11.51
C GLU A 102 6.82 10.08 -10.96
N ILE A 103 7.09 9.00 -11.72
CA ILE A 103 6.85 7.63 -11.27
C ILE A 103 7.66 7.35 -10.01
N GLN A 104 8.96 7.67 -10.00
CA GLN A 104 9.81 7.46 -8.82
C GLN A 104 9.29 8.23 -7.61
N THR A 105 8.88 9.48 -7.79
CA THR A 105 8.31 10.30 -6.71
C THR A 105 7.03 9.69 -6.14
N ARG A 106 6.15 9.19 -7.00
CA ARG A 106 4.91 8.53 -6.58
C ARG A 106 5.19 7.21 -5.86
N LEU A 107 6.10 6.39 -6.40
CA LEU A 107 6.53 5.14 -5.76
C LEU A 107 7.17 5.38 -4.39
N ASN A 108 7.99 6.43 -4.24
CA ASN A 108 8.59 6.78 -2.96
C ASN A 108 7.52 7.12 -1.90
N LYS A 109 6.46 7.81 -2.29
CA LYS A 109 5.35 8.14 -1.39
C LYS A 109 4.60 6.88 -0.94
N ILE A 110 4.37 5.93 -1.85
CA ILE A 110 3.73 4.67 -1.52
C ILE A 110 4.66 3.83 -0.65
N LEU A 111 5.96 3.82 -0.94
CA LEU A 111 6.94 3.15 -0.10
C LEU A 111 6.91 3.70 1.33
N ASP A 112 6.82 5.03 1.51
CA ASP A 112 6.71 5.65 2.84
C ASP A 112 5.45 5.17 3.59
N HIS A 113 4.35 4.91 2.89
CA HIS A 113 3.15 4.29 3.46
C HIS A 113 3.42 2.84 3.89
N GLU A 114 3.89 2.00 2.98
CA GLU A 114 4.11 0.57 3.24
C GLU A 114 5.20 0.30 4.29
N MET A 115 6.19 1.19 4.39
CA MET A 115 7.22 1.09 5.43
C MET A 115 6.66 1.15 6.84
N ILE A 116 5.57 1.88 7.08
CA ILE A 116 4.94 1.93 8.40
C ILE A 116 4.43 0.54 8.79
N HIS A 117 3.79 -0.17 7.86
CA HIS A 117 3.35 -1.54 8.09
C HIS A 117 4.52 -2.49 8.37
N ALA A 118 5.61 -2.37 7.62
CA ALA A 118 6.82 -3.16 7.83
C ALA A 118 7.47 -2.87 9.19
N LEU A 119 7.64 -1.59 9.55
CA LEU A 119 8.20 -1.18 10.83
C LEU A 119 7.34 -1.67 12.02
N ARG A 120 6.03 -1.61 11.86
CA ARG A 120 5.08 -2.07 12.87
C ARG A 120 5.12 -3.60 13.02
N ALA A 121 5.09 -4.34 11.91
CA ALA A 121 5.15 -5.80 11.90
C ALA A 121 6.47 -6.36 12.48
N LYS A 122 7.55 -5.58 12.41
CA LYS A 122 8.88 -5.95 12.92
C LYS A 122 9.18 -5.38 14.31
N ASP A 123 8.19 -4.78 14.98
CA ASP A 123 8.34 -4.15 16.30
C ASP A 123 9.46 -3.08 16.35
N LEU A 124 9.68 -2.38 15.22
CA LEU A 124 10.69 -1.32 15.11
C LEU A 124 10.17 0.07 15.47
N ILE A 125 8.87 0.19 15.75
CA ILE A 125 8.25 1.39 16.33
C ILE A 125 8.01 1.09 17.81
N THR A 126 8.64 1.84 18.68
CA THR A 126 8.45 1.68 20.14
C THR A 126 7.02 2.05 20.55
N GLU A 127 6.56 1.53 21.69
CA GLU A 127 5.23 1.84 22.22
C GLU A 127 5.03 3.35 22.48
N ASN A 128 6.09 4.06 22.86
CA ASN A 128 6.02 5.51 23.08
C ASN A 128 5.89 6.27 21.75
N GLU A 129 6.66 5.89 20.74
CA GLU A 129 6.54 6.46 19.38
C GLU A 129 5.16 6.17 18.78
N TYR A 130 4.69 4.94 18.91
CA TYR A 130 3.36 4.56 18.42
C TYR A 130 2.25 5.36 19.10
N ARG A 131 2.33 5.53 20.42
CA ARG A 131 1.38 6.35 21.18
C ARG A 131 1.39 7.82 20.73
N TYR A 132 2.58 8.36 20.49
CA TYR A 132 2.71 9.71 19.95
C TYR A 132 2.08 9.83 18.57
N LEU A 133 2.38 8.91 17.65
CA LEU A 133 1.83 8.89 16.30
C LEU A 133 0.30 8.72 16.31
N LYS A 134 -0.22 7.85 17.16
CA LYS A 134 -1.66 7.66 17.37
C LYS A 134 -2.35 8.96 17.79
N ASN A 135 -1.78 9.69 18.74
CA ASN A 135 -2.31 10.99 19.15
C ASN A 135 -2.22 12.02 18.03
N LEU A 136 -1.12 12.00 17.28
CA LEU A 136 -0.91 12.92 16.16
C LEU A 136 -1.99 12.74 15.08
N VAL A 137 -2.25 11.51 14.62
CA VAL A 137 -3.26 11.25 13.57
C VAL A 137 -4.70 11.49 14.03
N LYS A 138 -4.99 11.35 15.32
CA LYS A 138 -6.30 11.67 15.90
C LYS A 138 -6.59 13.15 15.95
N ASN A 139 -5.58 13.99 15.99
CA ASN A 139 -5.71 15.44 16.15
C ASN A 139 -5.34 16.22 14.88
N ARG A 140 -4.50 15.69 14.01
CA ARG A 140 -4.04 16.38 12.81
C ARG A 140 -5.08 16.28 11.69
N ARG A 141 -5.51 17.43 11.20
CA ARG A 141 -6.44 17.53 10.07
C ARG A 141 -5.76 17.17 8.75
N VAL A 142 -6.55 16.59 7.87
CA VAL A 142 -6.11 16.27 6.51
C VAL A 142 -6.01 17.57 5.70
N PRO A 143 -4.86 17.87 5.08
CA PRO A 143 -4.72 19.03 4.20
C PRO A 143 -5.57 18.90 2.93
N GLN A 144 -5.99 20.03 2.37
CA GLN A 144 -6.77 20.06 1.12
C GLN A 144 -6.03 19.38 -0.04
N ALA A 145 -4.70 19.53 -0.12
CA ALA A 145 -3.87 18.92 -1.16
C ALA A 145 -3.84 17.39 -1.10
N VAL A 146 -4.16 16.79 0.06
CA VAL A 146 -4.21 15.33 0.26
C VAL A 146 -5.58 14.79 -0.10
N ASP A 147 -6.64 15.42 0.43
CA ASP A 147 -8.03 15.02 0.20
C ASP A 147 -8.94 16.23 0.41
N ALA A 148 -9.47 16.78 -0.68
CA ALA A 148 -10.30 17.97 -0.64
C ALA A 148 -11.61 17.74 0.14
N GLN A 149 -12.22 16.55 0.00
CA GLN A 149 -13.43 16.19 0.72
C GLN A 149 -13.18 16.09 2.23
N ALA A 150 -12.12 15.40 2.62
CA ALA A 150 -11.73 15.28 4.01
C ALA A 150 -11.43 16.66 4.64
N PHE A 151 -10.78 17.55 3.87
CA PHE A 151 -10.50 18.92 4.30
C PHE A 151 -11.80 19.71 4.54
N GLU A 152 -12.75 19.69 3.60
CA GLU A 152 -14.05 20.37 3.73
C GLU A 152 -14.85 19.83 4.92
N GLN A 153 -14.82 18.51 5.15
CA GLN A 153 -15.48 17.85 6.27
C GLN A 153 -14.71 17.99 7.58
N LYS A 154 -13.55 18.65 7.57
CA LYS A 154 -12.69 18.85 8.74
C LYS A 154 -12.23 17.54 9.37
N GLU A 155 -12.05 16.50 8.55
CA GLU A 155 -11.57 15.19 9.01
C GLU A 155 -10.11 15.26 9.49
N THR A 156 -9.81 14.43 10.48
CA THR A 156 -8.43 14.09 10.85
C THR A 156 -7.95 12.91 10.00
N PHE A 157 -6.65 12.62 10.00
CA PHE A 157 -6.13 11.42 9.34
C PHE A 157 -6.82 10.15 9.86
N TYR A 158 -7.09 10.09 11.15
CA TYR A 158 -7.82 8.98 11.75
C TYR A 158 -9.28 8.87 11.28
N THR A 159 -10.05 9.95 11.28
CA THR A 159 -11.47 9.90 10.86
C THR A 159 -11.59 9.63 9.36
N ARG A 160 -10.67 10.13 8.55
CA ARG A 160 -10.55 9.79 7.13
C ARG A 160 -10.26 8.29 6.94
N SER A 161 -9.26 7.75 7.65
CA SER A 161 -8.93 6.33 7.59
C SER A 161 -10.13 5.46 7.98
N LYS A 162 -10.85 5.82 9.03
CA LYS A 162 -12.06 5.12 9.44
C LYS A 162 -13.13 5.11 8.36
N ARG A 163 -13.33 6.21 7.66
CA ARG A 163 -14.30 6.31 6.55
C ARG A 163 -13.89 5.42 5.38
N ILE A 164 -12.64 5.51 4.94
CA ILE A 164 -12.10 4.77 3.79
C ILE A 164 -12.06 3.26 4.06
N ASN A 165 -11.69 2.85 5.27
CA ASN A 165 -11.51 1.45 5.64
C ASN A 165 -12.74 0.85 6.35
N SER A 166 -13.91 1.48 6.25
CA SER A 166 -15.14 1.02 6.92
C SER A 166 -15.57 -0.40 6.52
N GLY A 167 -15.20 -0.86 5.32
CA GLY A 167 -15.46 -2.22 4.85
C GLY A 167 -14.80 -3.32 5.70
N LEU A 168 -13.70 -3.01 6.39
CA LEU A 168 -12.99 -3.97 7.25
C LEU A 168 -13.84 -4.45 8.44
N ALA A 169 -14.72 -3.60 8.97
CA ALA A 169 -15.65 -3.97 10.03
C ALA A 169 -16.63 -5.06 9.58
N LYS A 170 -16.94 -5.13 8.29
CA LYS A 170 -17.83 -6.13 7.69
C LYS A 170 -17.19 -7.51 7.54
N LEU A 171 -15.87 -7.60 7.66
CA LEU A 171 -15.11 -8.86 7.55
C LEU A 171 -15.06 -9.66 8.85
N GLY A 172 -15.82 -9.28 9.89
CA GLY A 172 -15.94 -10.02 11.15
C GLY A 172 -14.71 -9.91 12.07
N ALA A 173 -13.82 -8.93 11.84
CA ALA A 173 -12.73 -8.65 12.75
C ALA A 173 -13.26 -8.06 14.09
N SER A 174 -12.54 -8.31 15.21
CA SER A 174 -12.91 -7.71 16.49
C SER A 174 -12.80 -6.18 16.42
N ALA A 175 -13.63 -5.47 17.19
CA ALA A 175 -13.65 -4.01 17.21
C ALA A 175 -12.26 -3.40 17.53
N ASN A 176 -11.50 -4.01 18.45
CA ASN A 176 -10.15 -3.56 18.79
C ASN A 176 -9.18 -3.72 17.62
N LYS A 177 -9.26 -4.83 16.89
CA LYS A 177 -8.40 -5.08 15.72
C LYS A 177 -8.70 -4.12 14.58
N VAL A 178 -9.98 -3.83 14.33
CA VAL A 178 -10.40 -2.85 13.33
C VAL A 178 -9.92 -1.45 13.71
N GLU A 179 -10.02 -1.06 14.96
CA GLU A 179 -9.52 0.23 15.47
C GLU A 179 -8.00 0.37 15.28
N GLU A 180 -7.24 -0.68 15.57
CA GLU A 180 -5.78 -0.69 15.35
C GLU A 180 -5.43 -0.52 13.86
N ILE A 181 -6.16 -1.18 12.96
CA ILE A 181 -5.97 -1.03 11.52
C ILE A 181 -6.24 0.42 11.10
N TYR A 182 -7.34 1.04 11.55
CA TYR A 182 -7.64 2.44 11.21
C TYR A 182 -6.53 3.40 11.66
N ILE A 183 -5.94 3.16 12.82
CA ILE A 183 -4.85 3.97 13.35
C ILE A 183 -3.58 3.75 12.52
N GLU A 184 -3.22 2.51 12.22
CA GLU A 184 -2.03 2.18 11.44
C GLU A 184 -2.11 2.76 10.03
N GLU A 185 -3.24 2.60 9.34
CA GLU A 185 -3.49 3.22 8.03
C GLU A 185 -3.42 4.75 8.09
N ALA A 186 -3.96 5.36 9.13
CA ALA A 186 -3.86 6.82 9.31
C ALA A 186 -2.41 7.28 9.50
N ILE A 187 -1.60 6.53 10.24
CA ILE A 187 -0.17 6.81 10.41
C ILE A 187 0.57 6.62 9.08
N ALA A 188 0.31 5.53 8.37
CA ALA A 188 0.91 5.25 7.06
C ALA A 188 0.61 6.38 6.06
N GLU A 189 -0.63 6.85 6.01
CA GLU A 189 -1.03 7.97 5.14
C GLU A 189 -0.40 9.30 5.58
N LEU A 190 -0.25 9.55 6.87
CA LEU A 190 0.48 10.72 7.35
C LEU A 190 1.94 10.74 6.85
N PHE A 191 2.60 9.58 6.82
CA PHE A 191 3.96 9.46 6.29
C PHE A 191 4.03 9.61 4.77
N ARG A 192 3.06 9.02 4.05
CA ARG A 192 2.92 9.18 2.60
C ARG A 192 2.81 10.64 2.16
N THR A 193 2.12 11.46 2.94
CA THR A 193 1.80 12.86 2.60
C THR A 193 2.84 13.86 3.10
N ARG A 194 3.90 13.41 3.75
CA ARG A 194 4.99 14.29 4.16
C ARG A 194 5.58 14.97 2.93
N GLU A 195 5.49 16.29 2.91
CA GLU A 195 6.36 17.09 2.07
C GLU A 195 7.77 17.00 2.65
N VAL A 196 8.64 16.41 1.89
CA VAL A 196 10.07 16.31 2.21
C VAL A 196 10.75 17.61 1.79
#